data_7806d24e0390e2b9d2ee5cf7d4a994f6
#
_entry.id   7806d24e0390e2b9d2ee5cf7d4a994f6
#
_cell.length_a   1.000
_cell.length_b   1.000
_cell.length_c   1.000
_cell.angle_alpha   90.00
_cell.angle_beta   90.00
_cell.angle_gamma   90.00
#
_symmetry.space_group_name_H-M   'P 1'
#
loop_
_entity.id
_entity.type
_entity.pdbx_description
1 polymer ?
#
loop_
_entity_poly.entity_id
_entity_poly.type
_entity_poly.pdbx_seq_one_letter_code
_entity_poly.pdbx_strand_id
1 'polypeptide(L)'
;MFWSNYFIPTLKDTASEDAQVISNSLMLKSGMIRKNASGIYTWLPLGLRVLNKVENIVREEMNNAGAHEVLMPMVQPKDLWNESKRWDKFGPELLRFKDRHDRDFCLGPTHEEVITDLIKNNVKSYKELPLNIYQIQTKFRDEIRPRYGVMRSREFLMKDSYSFHLSEESLEETYQIMRNAYSKIFERIGLDFKIVKADSGAIGGDKSEEFHVLAENGEDTLAVSDKSDYAVNAELLLENGQDSKSLVGQESPDGNGLLEITKGIEVGHIFQLGKLYSENMNATVLD
;
A
#
# COMPACT_ATOMS: atom_id res chain seq x y z
N MET A 1 -6.01 -4.44 -34.10
CA MET A 1 -4.53 -4.50 -34.12
C MET A 1 -4.17 -5.95 -34.33
N PHE A 2 -3.31 -6.28 -35.29
CA PHE A 2 -2.86 -7.65 -35.50
C PHE A 2 -1.80 -8.02 -34.49
N TRP A 3 -1.86 -9.25 -34.00
CA TRP A 3 -0.89 -9.79 -33.02
C TRP A 3 0.55 -9.71 -33.53
N SER A 4 0.76 -9.96 -34.83
CA SER A 4 2.04 -9.85 -35.51
C SER A 4 2.69 -8.46 -35.45
N ASN A 5 1.90 -7.40 -35.23
CA ASN A 5 2.36 -6.03 -35.16
C ASN A 5 2.46 -5.51 -33.72
N TYR A 6 2.22 -6.37 -32.73
CA TYR A 6 2.25 -6.01 -31.32
C TYR A 6 3.60 -6.37 -30.71
N PHE A 7 4.23 -5.43 -30.00
CA PHE A 7 5.52 -5.66 -29.37
C PHE A 7 5.36 -6.54 -28.13
N ILE A 8 5.60 -7.85 -28.30
CA ILE A 8 5.54 -8.87 -27.24
C ILE A 8 6.85 -9.68 -27.28
N PRO A 9 7.93 -9.18 -26.66
CA PRO A 9 9.20 -9.88 -26.66
C PRO A 9 9.18 -11.00 -25.60
N THR A 10 8.74 -12.19 -25.98
CA THR A 10 8.73 -13.38 -25.11
C THR A 10 10.13 -13.92 -24.89
N LEU A 11 10.35 -14.58 -23.75
CA LEU A 11 11.60 -15.27 -23.43
C LEU A 11 11.33 -16.76 -23.25
N LYS A 12 12.28 -17.60 -23.65
CA LYS A 12 12.22 -19.06 -23.36
C LYS A 12 12.56 -19.32 -21.91
N ASP A 13 13.62 -18.67 -21.41
CA ASP A 13 14.16 -18.85 -20.06
C ASP A 13 14.33 -17.52 -19.36
N THR A 14 14.32 -17.55 -18.04
CA THR A 14 14.65 -16.43 -17.15
C THR A 14 15.90 -16.77 -16.34
N ALA A 15 16.63 -15.76 -15.88
CA ALA A 15 17.76 -15.97 -14.97
C ALA A 15 17.29 -16.73 -13.70
N SER A 16 18.16 -17.54 -13.12
CA SER A 16 17.84 -18.40 -11.97
C SER A 16 17.30 -17.62 -10.77
N GLU A 17 17.81 -16.41 -10.55
CA GLU A 17 17.36 -15.51 -9.50
C GLU A 17 15.91 -15.03 -9.71
N ASP A 18 15.52 -14.74 -10.95
CA ASP A 18 14.20 -14.27 -11.33
C ASP A 18 13.17 -15.42 -11.43
N ALA A 19 13.65 -16.68 -11.49
CA ALA A 19 12.81 -17.87 -11.57
C ALA A 19 12.27 -18.36 -10.21
N GLN A 20 12.76 -17.82 -9.11
CA GLN A 20 12.38 -18.25 -7.75
C GLN A 20 10.88 -18.04 -7.45
N VAL A 21 10.26 -17.04 -8.06
CA VAL A 21 8.83 -16.75 -7.92
C VAL A 21 8.14 -16.95 -9.27
N ILE A 22 7.16 -17.81 -9.29
CA ILE A 22 6.42 -18.21 -10.51
C ILE A 22 5.83 -16.98 -11.22
N SER A 23 5.19 -16.05 -10.50
CA SER A 23 4.58 -14.86 -11.07
C SER A 23 5.60 -13.97 -11.79
N ASN A 24 6.77 -13.73 -11.19
CA ASN A 24 7.84 -12.96 -11.80
C ASN A 24 8.37 -13.64 -13.08
N SER A 25 8.63 -14.95 -13.00
CA SER A 25 9.08 -15.75 -14.15
C SER A 25 8.08 -15.68 -15.31
N LEU A 26 6.78 -15.82 -15.02
CA LEU A 26 5.73 -15.75 -16.04
C LEU A 26 5.60 -14.35 -16.66
N MET A 27 5.69 -13.30 -15.87
CA MET A 27 5.64 -11.91 -16.37
C MET A 27 6.83 -11.60 -17.28
N LEU A 28 8.03 -12.06 -16.94
CA LEU A 28 9.22 -11.91 -17.77
C LEU A 28 9.11 -12.71 -19.06
N LYS A 29 8.73 -14.01 -18.98
CA LYS A 29 8.59 -14.90 -20.13
C LYS A 29 7.53 -14.46 -21.12
N SER A 30 6.39 -13.99 -20.61
CA SER A 30 5.28 -13.52 -21.46
C SER A 30 5.53 -12.14 -22.09
N GLY A 31 6.62 -11.47 -21.77
CA GLY A 31 6.88 -10.12 -22.28
C GLY A 31 5.98 -9.05 -21.68
N MET A 32 5.58 -9.20 -20.43
CA MET A 32 4.83 -8.17 -19.69
C MET A 32 5.75 -7.12 -19.07
N ILE A 33 6.91 -7.53 -18.58
CA ILE A 33 7.89 -6.64 -17.94
C ILE A 33 9.31 -6.93 -18.39
N ARG A 34 10.23 -5.97 -18.14
CA ARG A 34 11.68 -6.16 -18.22
C ARG A 34 12.35 -5.49 -17.02
N LYS A 35 13.31 -6.20 -16.45
CA LYS A 35 14.13 -5.72 -15.33
C LYS A 35 15.19 -4.76 -15.86
N ASN A 36 15.19 -3.52 -15.37
CA ASN A 36 16.20 -2.51 -15.68
C ASN A 36 17.33 -2.54 -14.64
N ALA A 37 16.94 -2.66 -13.37
CA ALA A 37 17.84 -2.82 -12.23
C ALA A 37 17.12 -3.63 -11.14
N SER A 38 17.80 -3.95 -10.05
CA SER A 38 17.17 -4.63 -8.91
C SER A 38 16.00 -3.81 -8.37
N GLY A 39 14.77 -4.37 -8.41
CA GLY A 39 13.54 -3.70 -7.99
C GLY A 39 13.04 -2.58 -8.92
N ILE A 40 13.56 -2.46 -10.14
CA ILE A 40 13.15 -1.45 -11.12
C ILE A 40 12.81 -2.14 -12.44
N TYR A 41 11.57 -1.94 -12.92
CA TYR A 41 11.02 -2.65 -14.06
C TYR A 41 10.41 -1.71 -15.10
N THR A 42 10.62 -2.03 -16.38
CA THR A 42 9.85 -1.47 -17.48
C THR A 42 8.59 -2.32 -17.71
N TRP A 43 7.42 -1.70 -17.68
CA TRP A 43 6.18 -2.33 -18.11
C TRP A 43 6.07 -2.30 -19.62
N LEU A 44 6.05 -3.46 -20.25
CA LEU A 44 5.91 -3.61 -21.70
C LEU A 44 4.42 -3.51 -22.10
N PRO A 45 4.09 -3.34 -23.39
CA PRO A 45 2.73 -3.06 -23.82
C PRO A 45 1.66 -4.02 -23.28
N LEU A 46 1.95 -5.32 -23.18
CA LEU A 46 1.02 -6.30 -22.64
C LEU A 46 0.82 -6.12 -21.13
N GLY A 47 1.92 -5.95 -20.38
CA GLY A 47 1.88 -5.72 -18.95
C GLY A 47 1.20 -4.39 -18.59
N LEU A 48 1.50 -3.32 -19.34
CA LEU A 48 0.86 -2.01 -19.15
C LEU A 48 -0.65 -2.08 -19.36
N ARG A 49 -1.14 -2.87 -20.31
CA ARG A 49 -2.60 -3.07 -20.49
C ARG A 49 -3.26 -3.73 -19.29
N VAL A 50 -2.58 -4.67 -18.64
CA VAL A 50 -3.08 -5.31 -17.41
C VAL A 50 -3.05 -4.31 -16.26
N LEU A 51 -1.94 -3.59 -16.08
CA LEU A 51 -1.79 -2.56 -15.07
C LEU A 51 -2.90 -1.50 -15.19
N ASN A 52 -3.15 -0.96 -16.40
CA ASN A 52 -4.19 0.02 -16.64
C ASN A 52 -5.61 -0.51 -16.35
N LYS A 53 -5.86 -1.82 -16.56
CA LYS A 53 -7.14 -2.41 -16.19
C LYS A 53 -7.34 -2.46 -14.68
N VAL A 54 -6.31 -2.85 -13.94
CA VAL A 54 -6.33 -2.84 -12.47
C VAL A 54 -6.51 -1.41 -11.97
N GLU A 55 -5.74 -0.47 -12.51
CA GLU A 55 -5.83 0.96 -12.18
C GLU A 55 -7.25 1.52 -12.41
N ASN A 56 -7.90 1.15 -13.51
CA ASN A 56 -9.26 1.59 -13.80
C ASN A 56 -10.28 1.01 -12.80
N ILE A 57 -10.16 -0.25 -12.40
CA ILE A 57 -11.00 -0.84 -11.35
C ILE A 57 -10.85 -0.06 -10.04
N VAL A 58 -9.61 0.23 -9.64
CA VAL A 58 -9.31 1.01 -8.45
C VAL A 58 -9.93 2.40 -8.55
N ARG A 59 -9.73 3.11 -9.66
CA ARG A 59 -10.27 4.47 -9.88
C ARG A 59 -11.80 4.49 -9.81
N GLU A 60 -12.46 3.53 -10.43
CA GLU A 60 -13.92 3.42 -10.42
C GLU A 60 -14.46 3.24 -9.00
N GLU A 61 -13.89 2.31 -8.21
CA GLU A 61 -14.36 2.07 -6.84
C GLU A 61 -14.04 3.24 -5.90
N MET A 62 -12.90 3.91 -6.06
CA MET A 62 -12.59 5.12 -5.30
C MET A 62 -13.56 6.26 -5.61
N ASN A 63 -13.89 6.48 -6.89
CA ASN A 63 -14.87 7.48 -7.30
C ASN A 63 -16.27 7.14 -6.80
N ASN A 64 -16.68 5.86 -6.88
CA ASN A 64 -17.95 5.37 -6.35
C ASN A 64 -18.06 5.54 -4.82
N ALA A 65 -16.94 5.50 -4.13
CA ALA A 65 -16.85 5.77 -2.69
C ALA A 65 -16.84 7.28 -2.33
N GLY A 66 -16.95 8.16 -3.35
CA GLY A 66 -17.00 9.61 -3.16
C GLY A 66 -15.63 10.28 -2.95
N ALA A 67 -14.53 9.58 -3.19
CA ALA A 67 -13.19 10.16 -3.11
C ALA A 67 -12.85 10.96 -4.38
N HIS A 68 -12.04 12.02 -4.23
CA HIS A 68 -11.61 12.89 -5.31
C HIS A 68 -10.18 12.59 -5.74
N GLU A 69 -9.97 12.40 -7.05
CA GLU A 69 -8.63 12.12 -7.60
C GLU A 69 -7.80 13.40 -7.71
N VAL A 70 -6.54 13.32 -7.26
CA VAL A 70 -5.49 14.34 -7.45
C VAL A 70 -4.22 13.68 -7.96
N LEU A 71 -3.27 14.46 -8.40
CA LEU A 71 -1.92 13.98 -8.71
C LEU A 71 -0.91 14.89 -8.02
N MET A 72 -0.23 14.35 -7.03
CA MET A 72 0.77 15.04 -6.24
C MET A 72 2.19 14.77 -6.77
N PRO A 73 3.18 15.67 -6.49
CA PRO A 73 4.54 15.49 -7.00
C PRO A 73 5.24 14.27 -6.36
N MET A 74 6.04 13.56 -7.17
CA MET A 74 6.91 12.48 -6.71
C MET A 74 8.12 13.01 -5.92
N VAL A 75 8.66 14.16 -6.34
CA VAL A 75 9.77 14.83 -5.67
C VAL A 75 9.23 15.72 -4.57
N GLN A 76 9.70 15.49 -3.35
CA GLN A 76 9.20 16.17 -2.16
C GLN A 76 10.31 16.94 -1.45
N PRO A 77 10.06 18.19 -1.02
CA PRO A 77 11.05 18.98 -0.29
C PRO A 77 11.20 18.47 1.15
N LYS A 78 12.41 18.53 1.67
CA LYS A 78 12.77 18.18 3.06
C LYS A 78 11.91 18.92 4.10
N ASP A 79 11.55 20.16 3.81
CA ASP A 79 10.85 21.02 4.78
C ASP A 79 9.53 20.42 5.24
N LEU A 80 8.74 19.83 4.34
CA LEU A 80 7.49 19.14 4.70
C LEU A 80 7.75 17.92 5.62
N TRP A 81 8.80 17.18 5.36
CA TRP A 81 9.21 16.04 6.18
C TRP A 81 9.76 16.44 7.55
N ASN A 82 10.35 17.63 7.64
CA ASN A 82 10.75 18.21 8.92
C ASN A 82 9.53 18.67 9.74
N GLU A 83 8.51 19.28 9.10
CA GLU A 83 7.26 19.65 9.78
C GLU A 83 6.57 18.42 10.40
N SER A 84 6.50 17.31 9.67
CA SER A 84 5.95 16.04 10.18
C SER A 84 6.87 15.33 11.19
N LYS A 85 8.12 15.78 11.34
CA LYS A 85 9.18 15.17 12.16
C LYS A 85 9.58 13.76 11.70
N ARG A 86 9.38 13.45 10.41
CA ARG A 86 9.67 12.13 9.82
C ARG A 86 10.96 12.07 9.01
N TRP A 87 11.59 13.21 8.66
CA TRP A 87 12.79 13.21 7.83
C TRP A 87 13.88 12.23 8.29
N ASP A 88 14.20 12.25 9.58
CA ASP A 88 15.22 11.38 10.15
C ASP A 88 14.65 10.02 10.62
N LYS A 89 13.36 9.97 10.94
CA LYS A 89 12.71 8.77 11.49
C LYS A 89 12.34 7.73 10.44
N PHE A 90 12.09 8.13 9.19
CA PHE A 90 11.65 7.21 8.14
C PHE A 90 12.72 6.17 7.76
N GLY A 91 13.98 6.46 8.07
CA GLY A 91 15.07 5.53 7.85
C GLY A 91 15.67 5.58 6.43
N PRO A 92 16.45 4.55 6.07
CA PRO A 92 17.22 4.51 4.83
C PRO A 92 16.39 4.30 3.57
N GLU A 93 15.16 3.82 3.68
CA GLU A 93 14.26 3.63 2.54
C GLU A 93 13.82 4.96 1.90
N LEU A 94 13.94 6.06 2.63
CA LEU A 94 13.72 7.40 2.08
C LEU A 94 14.94 7.80 1.24
N LEU A 95 14.83 7.72 -0.07
CA LEU A 95 15.91 8.14 -0.97
C LEU A 95 16.00 9.66 -1.01
N ARG A 96 17.06 10.20 -0.40
CA ARG A 96 17.36 11.62 -0.29
C ARG A 96 18.37 12.05 -1.34
N PHE A 97 18.21 13.25 -1.87
CA PHE A 97 19.13 13.85 -2.82
C PHE A 97 19.12 15.38 -2.71
N LYS A 98 20.05 16.01 -3.38
CA LYS A 98 20.12 17.47 -3.47
C LYS A 98 19.88 17.92 -4.92
N ASP A 99 19.21 19.05 -5.06
CA ASP A 99 19.07 19.71 -6.33
C ASP A 99 20.38 20.52 -6.69
N ARG A 100 20.39 21.14 -7.87
CA ARG A 100 21.55 21.95 -8.32
C ARG A 100 21.81 23.18 -7.46
N HIS A 101 20.91 23.56 -6.57
CA HIS A 101 21.02 24.65 -5.63
C HIS A 101 21.34 24.17 -4.20
N ASP A 102 21.74 22.91 -4.05
CA ASP A 102 22.11 22.28 -2.78
C ASP A 102 20.96 22.16 -1.78
N ARG A 103 19.70 22.21 -2.27
CA ARG A 103 18.50 22.02 -1.44
C ARG A 103 18.17 20.52 -1.33
N ASP A 104 17.81 20.08 -0.13
CA ASP A 104 17.48 18.69 0.15
C ASP A 104 16.06 18.35 -0.31
N PHE A 105 15.93 17.22 -0.99
CA PHE A 105 14.69 16.59 -1.45
C PHE A 105 14.74 15.10 -1.21
N CYS A 106 13.57 14.46 -1.37
CA CYS A 106 13.46 13.00 -1.45
C CYS A 106 12.54 12.56 -2.60
N LEU A 107 12.65 11.31 -3.00
CA LEU A 107 11.60 10.64 -3.77
C LEU A 107 10.54 10.14 -2.81
N GLY A 108 9.28 10.44 -3.10
CA GLY A 108 8.15 10.15 -2.21
C GLY A 108 7.90 8.65 -2.03
N PRO A 109 8.16 8.09 -0.84
CA PRO A 109 7.74 6.72 -0.50
C PRO A 109 6.25 6.66 -0.12
N THR A 110 5.70 7.79 0.23
CA THR A 110 4.32 8.08 0.64
C THR A 110 4.04 9.58 0.56
N HIS A 111 2.80 10.05 0.77
CA HIS A 111 2.43 11.45 0.52
C HIS A 111 1.63 12.10 1.66
N GLU A 112 1.69 11.61 2.89
CA GLU A 112 0.99 12.22 4.04
C GLU A 112 1.38 13.69 4.23
N GLU A 113 2.66 14.01 4.08
CA GLU A 113 3.18 15.37 4.22
C GLU A 113 2.61 16.30 3.15
N VAL A 114 2.64 15.85 1.90
CA VAL A 114 2.21 16.66 0.75
C VAL A 114 0.71 16.93 0.79
N ILE A 115 -0.09 15.90 1.11
CA ILE A 115 -1.55 16.08 1.18
C ILE A 115 -1.95 16.94 2.40
N THR A 116 -1.27 16.78 3.53
CA THR A 116 -1.54 17.61 4.72
C THR A 116 -1.22 19.07 4.45
N ASP A 117 -0.11 19.36 3.76
CA ASP A 117 0.22 20.72 3.33
C ASP A 117 -0.81 21.28 2.34
N LEU A 118 -1.26 20.47 1.38
CA LEU A 118 -2.32 20.85 0.45
C LEU A 118 -3.60 21.26 1.19
N ILE A 119 -4.06 20.44 2.15
CA ILE A 119 -5.28 20.70 2.92
C ILE A 119 -5.09 21.93 3.81
N LYS A 120 -4.00 22.04 4.56
CA LYS A 120 -3.65 23.19 5.40
C LYS A 120 -3.74 24.52 4.65
N ASN A 121 -3.28 24.54 3.40
CA ASN A 121 -3.22 25.78 2.62
C ASN A 121 -4.54 26.11 1.88
N ASN A 122 -5.41 25.14 1.63
CA ASN A 122 -6.60 25.33 0.80
C ASN A 122 -7.93 25.23 1.56
N VAL A 123 -8.05 24.37 2.56
CA VAL A 123 -9.25 24.23 3.39
C VAL A 123 -9.23 25.24 4.51
N LYS A 124 -10.20 26.13 4.57
CA LYS A 124 -10.24 27.23 5.54
C LYS A 124 -11.40 27.14 6.53
N SER A 125 -12.45 26.42 6.21
CA SER A 125 -13.64 26.29 7.03
C SER A 125 -13.96 24.83 7.33
N TYR A 126 -14.44 24.56 8.54
CA TYR A 126 -14.95 23.25 8.92
C TYR A 126 -16.07 22.73 8.00
N LYS A 127 -16.79 23.62 7.32
CA LYS A 127 -17.86 23.28 6.37
C LYS A 127 -17.37 22.58 5.10
N GLU A 128 -16.07 22.62 4.85
CA GLU A 128 -15.44 21.95 3.72
C GLU A 128 -15.06 20.49 4.03
N LEU A 129 -15.24 20.07 5.28
CA LEU A 129 -14.97 18.70 5.76
C LEU A 129 -16.28 17.91 5.96
N PRO A 130 -16.30 16.58 5.83
CA PRO A 130 -15.13 15.74 5.56
C PRO A 130 -14.68 15.78 4.09
N LEU A 131 -13.38 15.55 3.87
CA LEU A 131 -12.79 15.39 2.55
C LEU A 131 -12.11 14.01 2.45
N ASN A 132 -12.23 13.35 1.32
CA ASN A 132 -11.51 12.14 0.98
C ASN A 132 -10.87 12.31 -0.40
N ILE A 133 -9.53 12.29 -0.43
CA ILE A 133 -8.73 12.61 -1.61
C ILE A 133 -7.75 11.48 -1.86
N TYR A 134 -7.67 11.00 -3.10
CA TYR A 134 -6.77 9.92 -3.47
C TYR A 134 -5.93 10.26 -4.70
N GLN A 135 -4.87 9.52 -4.88
CA GLN A 135 -4.08 9.53 -6.11
C GLN A 135 -3.70 8.10 -6.53
N ILE A 136 -3.35 7.95 -7.80
CA ILE A 136 -2.64 6.79 -8.31
C ILE A 136 -1.30 7.31 -8.82
N GLN A 137 -0.23 7.05 -8.09
CA GLN A 137 1.07 7.68 -8.30
C GLN A 137 2.21 6.70 -8.05
N THR A 138 3.28 6.87 -8.79
CA THR A 138 4.55 6.18 -8.55
C THR A 138 5.09 6.52 -7.16
N LYS A 139 5.57 5.51 -6.45
CA LYS A 139 6.32 5.61 -5.20
C LYS A 139 7.72 5.06 -5.40
N PHE A 140 8.64 5.55 -4.61
CA PHE A 140 9.99 5.02 -4.55
C PHE A 140 10.38 4.73 -3.10
N ARG A 141 10.76 3.48 -2.83
CA ARG A 141 11.34 3.05 -1.55
C ARG A 141 12.68 2.40 -1.83
N ASP A 142 13.73 2.89 -1.18
CA ASP A 142 15.09 2.37 -1.37
C ASP A 142 15.26 1.04 -0.62
N GLU A 143 14.43 0.07 -0.98
CA GLU A 143 14.40 -1.26 -0.41
C GLU A 143 15.78 -1.95 -0.56
N ILE A 144 16.34 -2.38 0.57
CA ILE A 144 17.68 -2.98 0.61
C ILE A 144 17.75 -4.34 -0.09
N ARG A 145 16.64 -5.09 -0.12
CA ARG A 145 16.55 -6.44 -0.70
C ARG A 145 15.28 -6.60 -1.55
N PRO A 146 15.22 -5.90 -2.71
CA PRO A 146 14.09 -6.09 -3.63
C PRO A 146 14.06 -7.54 -4.11
N ARG A 147 12.88 -8.16 -4.03
CA ARG A 147 12.66 -9.57 -4.35
C ARG A 147 11.23 -9.79 -4.83
N TYR A 148 10.90 -10.98 -5.29
CA TYR A 148 9.56 -11.35 -5.79
C TYR A 148 9.06 -10.50 -6.98
N GLY A 149 9.98 -10.01 -7.83
CA GLY A 149 9.62 -9.22 -9.01
C GLY A 149 8.96 -7.90 -8.65
N VAL A 150 7.81 -7.64 -9.27
CA VAL A 150 7.05 -6.39 -9.04
C VAL A 150 6.34 -6.33 -7.70
N MET A 151 6.23 -7.45 -6.97
CA MET A 151 5.56 -7.47 -5.65
C MET A 151 6.35 -6.72 -4.57
N ARG A 152 7.69 -6.74 -4.64
CA ARG A 152 8.57 -5.99 -3.73
C ARG A 152 9.64 -5.26 -4.51
N SER A 153 9.18 -4.32 -5.32
CA SER A 153 10.02 -3.45 -6.14
C SER A 153 10.38 -2.16 -5.39
N ARG A 154 11.39 -1.45 -5.90
CA ARG A 154 11.81 -0.14 -5.36
C ARG A 154 10.96 1.00 -5.92
N GLU A 155 10.59 0.89 -7.20
CA GLU A 155 9.68 1.81 -7.87
C GLU A 155 8.40 1.07 -8.24
N PHE A 156 7.25 1.58 -7.83
CA PHE A 156 5.95 0.94 -8.02
C PHE A 156 4.82 1.96 -8.04
N LEU A 157 3.70 1.57 -8.65
CA LEU A 157 2.48 2.37 -8.66
C LEU A 157 1.62 2.02 -7.44
N MET A 158 1.18 3.03 -6.71
CA MET A 158 0.31 2.88 -5.54
C MET A 158 -0.92 3.78 -5.69
N LYS A 159 -2.09 3.26 -5.31
CA LYS A 159 -3.21 4.10 -4.95
C LYS A 159 -3.11 4.39 -3.45
N ASP A 160 -2.99 5.63 -3.11
CA ASP A 160 -3.04 6.12 -1.74
C ASP A 160 -4.17 7.13 -1.59
N SER A 161 -4.92 7.03 -0.47
CA SER A 161 -6.07 7.89 -0.17
C SER A 161 -5.94 8.44 1.24
N TYR A 162 -6.37 9.68 1.40
CA TYR A 162 -6.24 10.46 2.62
C TYR A 162 -7.57 11.15 2.92
N SER A 163 -8.06 11.01 4.14
CA SER A 163 -9.30 11.66 4.55
C SER A 163 -9.10 12.59 5.75
N PHE A 164 -9.88 13.65 5.78
CA PHE A 164 -9.79 14.71 6.78
C PHE A 164 -11.17 14.93 7.40
N HIS A 165 -11.24 14.96 8.72
CA HIS A 165 -12.48 14.94 9.49
C HIS A 165 -12.43 15.92 10.67
N LEU A 166 -13.62 16.29 11.18
CA LEU A 166 -13.77 17.07 12.40
C LEU A 166 -14.02 16.21 13.63
N SER A 167 -14.50 14.99 13.44
CA SER A 167 -14.84 14.08 14.54
C SER A 167 -14.40 12.64 14.25
N GLU A 168 -14.26 11.85 15.30
CA GLU A 168 -13.90 10.43 15.20
C GLU A 168 -15.02 9.61 14.56
N GLU A 169 -16.31 9.99 14.77
CA GLU A 169 -17.45 9.34 14.14
C GLU A 169 -17.37 9.47 12.60
N SER A 170 -17.09 10.67 12.10
CA SER A 170 -16.93 10.91 10.66
C SER A 170 -15.72 10.16 10.09
N LEU A 171 -14.64 10.05 10.85
CA LEU A 171 -13.46 9.25 10.49
C LEU A 171 -13.83 7.77 10.39
N GLU A 172 -14.55 7.21 11.40
CA GLU A 172 -14.95 5.80 11.37
C GLU A 172 -15.90 5.50 10.22
N GLU A 173 -16.87 6.37 9.92
CA GLU A 173 -17.73 6.22 8.74
C GLU A 173 -16.93 6.12 7.45
N THR A 174 -15.98 7.02 7.24
CA THR A 174 -15.12 6.99 6.03
C THR A 174 -14.18 5.78 6.04
N TYR A 175 -13.69 5.36 7.19
CA TYR A 175 -12.90 4.13 7.30
C TYR A 175 -13.70 2.91 6.80
N GLN A 176 -14.96 2.77 7.21
CA GLN A 176 -15.83 1.68 6.74
C GLN A 176 -16.15 1.80 5.24
N ILE A 177 -16.35 3.01 4.70
CA ILE A 177 -16.52 3.24 3.28
C ILE A 177 -15.28 2.77 2.50
N MET A 178 -14.08 3.12 2.96
CA MET A 178 -12.82 2.70 2.32
C MET A 178 -12.58 1.20 2.45
N ARG A 179 -12.87 0.61 3.61
CA ARG A 179 -12.81 -0.83 3.81
C ARG A 179 -13.68 -1.59 2.80
N ASN A 180 -14.90 -1.12 2.60
CA ASN A 180 -15.83 -1.69 1.61
C ASN A 180 -15.36 -1.45 0.18
N ALA A 181 -14.81 -0.27 -0.13
CA ALA A 181 -14.27 0.03 -1.46
C ALA A 181 -13.10 -0.89 -1.81
N TYR A 182 -12.18 -1.14 -0.86
CA TYR A 182 -11.05 -2.05 -1.06
C TYR A 182 -11.52 -3.50 -1.26
N SER A 183 -12.48 -3.96 -0.45
CA SER A 183 -13.09 -5.28 -0.64
C SER A 183 -13.63 -5.43 -2.06
N LYS A 184 -14.40 -4.47 -2.55
CA LYS A 184 -14.93 -4.48 -3.93
C LYS A 184 -13.83 -4.44 -5.00
N ILE A 185 -12.74 -3.69 -4.79
CA ILE A 185 -11.60 -3.66 -5.70
C ILE A 185 -11.02 -5.07 -5.83
N PHE A 186 -10.73 -5.75 -4.72
CA PHE A 186 -10.11 -7.07 -4.75
C PHE A 186 -11.06 -8.16 -5.26
N GLU A 187 -12.35 -8.10 -4.94
CA GLU A 187 -13.39 -8.95 -5.51
C GLU A 187 -13.46 -8.80 -7.04
N ARG A 188 -13.46 -7.56 -7.56
CA ARG A 188 -13.50 -7.26 -9.00
C ARG A 188 -12.24 -7.71 -9.74
N ILE A 189 -11.09 -7.70 -9.06
CA ILE A 189 -9.84 -8.23 -9.59
C ILE A 189 -9.85 -9.77 -9.57
N GLY A 190 -10.73 -10.38 -8.77
CA GLY A 190 -10.87 -11.84 -8.64
C GLY A 190 -9.88 -12.44 -7.63
N LEU A 191 -9.49 -11.67 -6.61
CA LEU A 191 -8.63 -12.15 -5.54
C LEU A 191 -9.46 -12.75 -4.41
N ASP A 192 -9.03 -13.90 -3.89
CA ASP A 192 -9.48 -14.43 -2.61
C ASP A 192 -8.58 -13.85 -1.52
N PHE A 193 -9.17 -13.05 -0.62
CA PHE A 193 -8.42 -12.30 0.36
C PHE A 193 -9.02 -12.38 1.76
N LYS A 194 -8.20 -12.13 2.76
CA LYS A 194 -8.60 -11.95 4.16
C LYS A 194 -8.27 -10.54 4.61
N ILE A 195 -9.12 -9.98 5.48
CA ILE A 195 -8.87 -8.71 6.16
C ILE A 195 -8.25 -9.05 7.51
N VAL A 196 -7.05 -8.53 7.74
CA VAL A 196 -6.15 -8.90 8.83
C VAL A 196 -5.93 -7.69 9.72
N LYS A 197 -6.11 -7.84 11.02
CA LYS A 197 -5.68 -6.81 11.97
C LYS A 197 -4.16 -6.73 11.98
N ALA A 198 -3.64 -5.51 11.88
CA ALA A 198 -2.22 -5.24 11.72
C ALA A 198 -1.74 -4.10 12.62
N ASP A 199 -0.43 -3.98 12.75
CA ASP A 199 0.23 -2.83 13.36
C ASP A 199 0.38 -1.71 12.34
N SER A 200 0.19 -0.47 12.75
CA SER A 200 0.32 0.71 11.87
C SER A 200 1.78 1.06 11.51
N GLY A 201 2.74 0.48 12.19
CA GLY A 201 4.17 0.65 11.93
C GLY A 201 4.65 2.11 11.93
N ALA A 202 5.57 2.42 11.00
CA ALA A 202 6.17 3.75 10.88
C ALA A 202 5.21 4.85 10.35
N ILE A 203 4.02 4.48 9.86
CA ILE A 203 3.00 5.44 9.42
C ILE A 203 2.29 6.04 10.61
N GLY A 204 2.08 5.25 11.68
CA GLY A 204 1.42 5.65 12.92
C GLY A 204 -0.10 5.46 12.89
N GLY A 205 -0.75 5.75 14.02
CA GLY A 205 -2.17 5.56 14.24
C GLY A 205 -2.47 4.36 15.14
N ASP A 206 -3.73 4.28 15.60
CA ASP A 206 -4.13 3.32 16.64
C ASP A 206 -4.91 2.11 16.10
N LYS A 207 -5.36 2.18 14.86
CA LYS A 207 -6.15 1.12 14.20
C LYS A 207 -5.69 0.95 12.76
N SER A 208 -5.39 -0.28 12.39
CA SER A 208 -5.11 -0.61 10.99
C SER A 208 -5.57 -2.01 10.64
N GLU A 209 -5.91 -2.19 9.36
CA GLU A 209 -6.28 -3.46 8.77
C GLU A 209 -5.57 -3.62 7.43
N GLU A 210 -5.02 -4.79 7.21
CA GLU A 210 -4.39 -5.19 5.95
C GLU A 210 -5.30 -6.14 5.18
N PHE A 211 -5.22 -6.07 3.86
CA PHE A 211 -5.86 -7.02 2.95
C PHE A 211 -4.80 -7.96 2.42
N HIS A 212 -4.91 -9.23 2.74
CA HIS A 212 -3.96 -10.27 2.37
C HIS A 212 -4.55 -11.30 1.43
N VAL A 213 -3.86 -11.58 0.33
CA VAL A 213 -4.10 -12.76 -0.49
C VAL A 213 -3.31 -13.92 0.12
N LEU A 214 -3.99 -15.03 0.40
CA LEU A 214 -3.35 -16.21 0.95
C LEU A 214 -2.50 -16.90 -0.14
N ALA A 215 -1.20 -17.02 0.10
CA ALA A 215 -0.26 -17.59 -0.85
C ALA A 215 0.96 -18.18 -0.15
N GLU A 216 1.38 -19.38 -0.55
CA GLU A 216 2.56 -20.07 0.05
C GLU A 216 3.85 -19.23 0.00
N ASN A 217 3.99 -18.37 -1.01
CA ASN A 217 5.16 -17.48 -1.16
C ASN A 217 4.94 -16.12 -0.50
N GLY A 218 3.90 -15.94 0.32
CA GLY A 218 3.67 -14.72 1.08
C GLY A 218 4.81 -14.43 2.07
N GLU A 219 5.07 -13.16 2.31
CA GLU A 219 6.09 -12.74 3.29
C GLU A 219 5.55 -12.81 4.70
N ASP A 220 4.28 -12.42 4.89
CA ASP A 220 3.67 -12.31 6.20
C ASP A 220 3.15 -13.65 6.70
N THR A 221 3.26 -13.83 8.01
CA THR A 221 2.74 -15.02 8.68
C THR A 221 1.43 -14.64 9.35
N LEU A 222 0.34 -15.30 8.93
CA LEU A 222 -1.01 -15.03 9.39
C LEU A 222 -1.53 -16.19 10.23
N ALA A 223 -2.25 -15.85 11.31
CA ALA A 223 -3.10 -16.77 12.05
C ALA A 223 -4.54 -16.57 11.59
N VAL A 224 -5.15 -17.61 11.03
CA VAL A 224 -6.50 -17.58 10.48
C VAL A 224 -7.37 -18.64 11.16
N SER A 225 -8.66 -18.38 11.31
CA SER A 225 -9.60 -19.39 11.80
C SER A 225 -10.00 -20.35 10.67
N ASP A 226 -10.13 -21.64 10.99
CA ASP A 226 -10.65 -22.69 10.09
C ASP A 226 -12.16 -22.61 9.87
N LYS A 227 -12.90 -21.81 10.68
CA LYS A 227 -14.37 -21.76 10.64
C LYS A 227 -14.97 -20.36 10.54
N SER A 228 -14.17 -19.31 10.67
CA SER A 228 -14.64 -17.93 10.57
C SER A 228 -13.75 -17.09 9.64
N ASP A 229 -14.12 -15.83 9.47
CA ASP A 229 -13.30 -14.85 8.74
C ASP A 229 -12.20 -14.22 9.60
N TYR A 230 -12.03 -14.69 10.84
CA TYR A 230 -10.97 -14.18 11.70
C TYR A 230 -9.59 -14.40 11.09
N ALA A 231 -8.84 -13.32 10.99
CA ALA A 231 -7.46 -13.33 10.54
C ALA A 231 -6.67 -12.22 11.24
N VAL A 232 -5.44 -12.50 11.61
CA VAL A 232 -4.55 -11.55 12.28
C VAL A 232 -3.10 -11.84 11.90
N ASN A 233 -2.24 -10.81 11.87
CA ASN A 233 -0.81 -11.04 11.79
C ASN A 233 -0.37 -11.86 13.02
N ALA A 234 0.29 -13.00 12.78
CA ALA A 234 0.62 -13.94 13.86
C ALA A 234 1.47 -13.29 14.96
N GLU A 235 2.27 -12.29 14.62
CA GLU A 235 3.11 -11.56 15.58
C GLU A 235 2.29 -10.87 16.68
N LEU A 236 1.04 -10.47 16.39
CA LEU A 236 0.15 -9.83 17.38
C LEU A 236 -0.39 -10.79 18.43
N LEU A 237 -0.32 -12.10 18.19
CA LEU A 237 -0.77 -13.13 19.12
C LEU A 237 0.39 -13.79 19.88
N LEU A 238 1.63 -13.51 19.47
CA LEU A 238 2.82 -14.14 20.04
C LEU A 238 3.38 -13.31 21.18
N GLU A 239 3.74 -14.00 22.27
CA GLU A 239 4.62 -13.43 23.28
C GLU A 239 6.08 -13.47 22.80
N ASN A 240 6.92 -12.59 23.34
CA ASN A 240 8.31 -12.48 22.95
C ASN A 240 9.04 -13.85 22.94
N GLY A 241 9.53 -14.23 21.77
CA GLY A 241 10.30 -15.45 21.56
C GLY A 241 9.52 -16.71 21.24
N GLN A 242 8.20 -16.62 21.06
CA GLN A 242 7.37 -17.74 20.61
C GLN A 242 7.42 -17.91 19.07
N ASP A 243 7.35 -19.14 18.60
CA ASP A 243 7.19 -19.48 17.18
C ASP A 243 5.69 -19.48 16.82
N SER A 244 5.34 -18.94 15.65
CA SER A 244 3.97 -18.91 15.13
C SER A 244 3.32 -20.31 15.08
N LYS A 245 4.11 -21.36 14.94
CA LYS A 245 3.61 -22.75 15.01
C LYS A 245 2.93 -23.09 16.34
N SER A 246 3.26 -22.40 17.42
CA SER A 246 2.62 -22.60 18.72
C SER A 246 1.15 -22.22 18.74
N LEU A 247 0.70 -21.40 17.79
CA LEU A 247 -0.69 -20.97 17.65
C LEU A 247 -1.58 -22.02 16.97
N VAL A 248 -1.00 -22.97 16.23
CA VAL A 248 -1.76 -23.99 15.48
C VAL A 248 -2.61 -24.85 16.41
N GLY A 249 -3.91 -24.93 16.15
CA GLY A 249 -4.87 -25.70 16.92
C GLY A 249 -5.33 -25.03 18.21
N GLN A 250 -4.88 -23.80 18.52
CA GLN A 250 -5.48 -23.00 19.58
C GLN A 250 -6.86 -22.51 19.17
N GLU A 251 -7.74 -22.26 20.14
CA GLU A 251 -9.06 -21.66 19.88
C GLU A 251 -8.90 -20.25 19.30
N SER A 252 -9.65 -19.96 18.24
CA SER A 252 -9.68 -18.64 17.64
C SER A 252 -10.17 -17.58 18.63
N PRO A 253 -9.56 -16.40 18.72
CA PRO A 253 -9.97 -15.34 19.64
C PRO A 253 -11.43 -14.84 19.48
N ASP A 254 -12.05 -15.10 18.34
CA ASP A 254 -13.48 -14.82 18.11
C ASP A 254 -14.41 -15.96 18.60
N GLY A 255 -13.86 -17.01 19.19
CA GLY A 255 -14.60 -18.17 19.70
C GLY A 255 -15.10 -19.14 18.62
N ASN A 256 -14.70 -18.97 17.37
CA ASN A 256 -15.15 -19.77 16.24
C ASN A 256 -14.00 -20.47 15.54
N GLY A 257 -13.84 -21.76 15.78
CA GLY A 257 -12.85 -22.60 15.14
C GLY A 257 -11.48 -22.58 15.79
N LEU A 258 -10.52 -23.19 15.13
CA LEU A 258 -9.14 -23.31 15.56
C LEU A 258 -8.23 -22.49 14.64
N LEU A 259 -7.13 -22.01 15.19
CA LEU A 259 -6.14 -21.25 14.43
C LEU A 259 -5.29 -22.18 13.55
N GLU A 260 -5.14 -21.76 12.32
CA GLU A 260 -4.18 -22.28 11.35
C GLU A 260 -3.17 -21.20 10.99
N ILE A 261 -1.94 -21.60 10.67
CA ILE A 261 -0.89 -20.68 10.23
C ILE A 261 -0.72 -20.79 8.72
N THR A 262 -0.81 -19.65 8.06
CA THR A 262 -0.66 -19.51 6.62
C THR A 262 0.25 -18.34 6.28
N LYS A 263 0.59 -18.23 4.99
CA LYS A 263 1.34 -17.08 4.46
C LYS A 263 0.40 -16.18 3.67
N GLY A 264 0.65 -14.87 3.75
CA GLY A 264 -0.10 -13.84 3.06
C GLY A 264 0.78 -12.87 2.27
N ILE A 265 0.20 -12.32 1.21
CA ILE A 265 0.76 -11.20 0.45
C ILE A 265 -0.12 -9.99 0.72
N GLU A 266 0.42 -8.96 1.33
CA GLU A 266 -0.27 -7.69 1.53
C GLU A 266 -0.57 -7.04 0.17
N VAL A 267 -1.84 -6.75 -0.10
CA VAL A 267 -2.30 -6.10 -1.32
C VAL A 267 -2.98 -4.76 -1.07
N GLY A 268 -3.25 -4.44 0.18
CA GLY A 268 -3.81 -3.17 0.60
C GLY A 268 -3.77 -2.99 2.10
N HIS A 269 -3.74 -1.74 2.56
CA HIS A 269 -3.67 -1.38 3.96
C HIS A 269 -4.53 -0.14 4.21
N ILE A 270 -5.24 -0.12 5.32
CA ILE A 270 -6.09 0.99 5.74
C ILE A 270 -5.74 1.38 7.18
N PHE A 271 -5.65 2.67 7.46
CA PHE A 271 -5.17 3.22 8.72
C PHE A 271 -6.13 4.27 9.28
N GLN A 272 -6.21 4.36 10.60
CA GLN A 272 -6.67 5.56 11.30
C GLN A 272 -5.46 6.28 11.88
N LEU A 273 -5.03 7.35 11.23
CA LEU A 273 -3.79 8.08 11.58
C LEU A 273 -3.98 9.05 12.75
N GLY A 274 -5.23 9.27 13.18
CA GLY A 274 -5.55 10.25 14.21
C GLY A 274 -5.11 11.67 13.82
N LYS A 275 -4.49 12.39 14.75
CA LYS A 275 -4.06 13.78 14.56
C LYS A 275 -2.57 13.95 14.31
N LEU A 276 -1.84 12.86 14.08
CA LEU A 276 -0.38 12.86 14.00
C LEU A 276 0.17 13.90 13.02
N TYR A 277 -0.37 13.93 11.81
CA TYR A 277 0.09 14.84 10.76
C TYR A 277 -0.51 16.24 10.91
N SER A 278 -1.80 16.35 11.19
CA SER A 278 -2.46 17.65 11.34
C SER A 278 -1.90 18.47 12.49
N GLU A 279 -1.59 17.86 13.64
CA GLU A 279 -0.96 18.54 14.77
C GLU A 279 0.49 18.95 14.49
N ASN A 280 1.32 18.02 13.98
CA ASN A 280 2.72 18.32 13.70
C ASN A 280 2.90 19.41 12.64
N MET A 281 2.02 19.46 11.64
CA MET A 281 2.08 20.41 10.53
C MET A 281 1.17 21.62 10.71
N ASN A 282 0.49 21.77 11.86
CA ASN A 282 -0.45 22.85 12.17
C ASN A 282 -1.55 23.00 11.10
N ALA A 283 -2.13 21.90 10.65
CA ALA A 283 -3.26 21.90 9.74
C ALA A 283 -4.55 22.12 10.55
N THR A 284 -5.05 23.35 10.55
CA THR A 284 -6.24 23.79 11.30
C THR A 284 -7.25 24.44 10.37
N VAL A 285 -8.53 24.36 10.73
CA VAL A 285 -9.62 25.07 10.06
C VAL A 285 -10.32 26.00 11.04
N LEU A 286 -10.98 27.02 10.50
CA LEU A 286 -11.78 27.94 11.30
C LEU A 286 -13.18 27.36 11.55
N ASP A 287 -13.69 27.61 12.75
CA ASP A 287 -15.06 27.29 13.17
C ASP A 287 -16.10 28.12 12.43
#